data_575193c5e502b63b86e84f22c93d0c97
#
_entry.id   575193c5e502b63b86e84f22c93d0c97
#
_cell.length_a   1.000
_cell.length_b   1.000
_cell.length_c   1.000
_cell.angle_alpha   90.00
_cell.angle_beta   90.00
_cell.angle_gamma   90.00
#
_symmetry.space_group_name_H-M   'P 1'
#
loop_
_entity.id
_entity.type
_entity.pdbx_description
1 polymer ?
#
loop_
_entity_poly.entity_id
_entity_poly.type
_entity_poly.pdbx_seq_one_letter_code
_entity_poly.pdbx_strand_id
1 'polypeptide(L)'
;VKDKKIVCNDFHLKDPERIIVVTGPNQGGKTTFARMFGQLHYLASLGLEVPGTKAQLKIPDRIFTHFEREENVETLYGKLQSDLLRMKEILDNATKDSIVIINEFLSSTSLRDAILIGKQILEILTKLDCFGVWVTFIDEFSSYSEKTVSMVSTVDPADPVKRTFKIVRKPSDGLAYAIHIAEKYGLTYETLKERIKS
;
A
#
# COMPACT_ATOMS: atom_id res chain seq x y z
N VAL A 1 -5.61 15.12 20.21
CA VAL A 1 -6.30 14.01 19.51
C VAL A 1 -7.61 13.63 20.23
N LYS A 2 -8.11 14.43 21.18
CA LYS A 2 -9.21 14.02 22.08
C LYS A 2 -10.57 13.80 21.42
N ASP A 3 -10.81 14.25 20.17
CA ASP A 3 -12.13 14.22 19.56
C ASP A 3 -12.22 13.55 18.17
N LYS A 4 -11.18 12.83 17.73
CA LYS A 4 -11.24 12.12 16.45
C LYS A 4 -11.62 10.65 16.69
N LYS A 5 -12.74 10.23 16.08
CA LYS A 5 -13.19 8.83 16.08
C LYS A 5 -12.10 7.95 15.46
N ILE A 6 -11.57 7.01 16.25
CA ILE A 6 -10.58 6.03 15.78
C ILE A 6 -11.30 5.04 14.84
N VAL A 7 -10.71 4.80 13.68
CA VAL A 7 -11.19 3.81 12.71
C VAL A 7 -10.30 2.58 12.80
N CYS A 8 -10.82 1.50 13.37
CA CYS A 8 -10.13 0.23 13.45
C CYS A 8 -10.20 -0.50 12.10
N ASN A 9 -9.11 -1.16 11.72
CA ASN A 9 -9.02 -1.99 10.53
C ASN A 9 -8.53 -3.38 10.91
N ASP A 10 -9.02 -4.39 10.21
CA ASP A 10 -8.69 -5.78 10.42
C ASP A 10 -8.03 -6.36 9.16
N PHE A 11 -7.26 -7.43 9.31
CA PHE A 11 -6.76 -8.19 8.18
C PHE A 11 -6.73 -9.69 8.54
N HIS A 12 -6.79 -10.51 7.53
CA HIS A 12 -6.51 -11.93 7.64
C HIS A 12 -5.89 -12.46 6.35
N LEU A 13 -5.01 -13.41 6.48
CA LEU A 13 -4.43 -14.21 5.42
C LEU A 13 -4.64 -15.68 5.75
N LYS A 14 -5.09 -16.46 4.80
CA LYS A 14 -5.26 -17.90 4.86
C LYS A 14 -4.52 -18.54 3.69
N ASP A 15 -4.09 -19.78 3.83
CA ASP A 15 -3.42 -20.46 2.71
C ASP A 15 -4.29 -20.46 1.44
N PRO A 16 -3.72 -20.16 0.26
CA PRO A 16 -2.30 -19.88 -0.01
C PRO A 16 -1.90 -18.39 0.07
N GLU A 17 -2.71 -17.51 0.62
CA GLU A 17 -2.54 -16.06 0.64
C GLU A 17 -1.28 -15.62 1.39
N ARG A 18 -0.51 -14.66 0.82
CA ARG A 18 0.76 -14.18 1.40
C ARG A 18 0.89 -12.67 1.41
N ILE A 19 0.49 -12.00 0.33
CA ILE A 19 0.71 -10.57 0.15
C ILE A 19 -0.62 -9.82 0.11
N ILE A 20 -0.82 -8.92 1.05
CA ILE A 20 -1.94 -7.97 1.01
C ILE A 20 -1.54 -6.82 0.10
N VAL A 21 -2.28 -6.61 -0.98
CA VAL A 21 -2.12 -5.43 -1.85
C VAL A 21 -3.20 -4.42 -1.49
N VAL A 22 -2.76 -3.24 -1.03
CA VAL A 22 -3.66 -2.18 -0.56
C VAL A 22 -3.71 -1.07 -1.61
N THR A 23 -4.90 -0.88 -2.20
CA THR A 23 -5.17 0.14 -3.21
C THR A 23 -6.20 1.16 -2.73
N GLY A 24 -6.58 2.10 -3.61
CA GLY A 24 -7.59 3.12 -3.35
C GLY A 24 -7.02 4.52 -3.14
N PRO A 25 -7.86 5.51 -2.78
CA PRO A 25 -7.53 6.93 -2.82
C PRO A 25 -6.39 7.31 -1.87
N ASN A 26 -5.67 8.37 -2.26
CA ASN A 26 -4.66 8.98 -1.39
C ASN A 26 -5.31 9.56 -0.13
N GLN A 27 -4.51 9.61 0.95
CA GLN A 27 -4.97 10.03 2.28
C GLN A 27 -6.09 9.16 2.90
N GLY A 28 -6.32 7.96 2.34
CA GLY A 28 -7.33 7.01 2.82
C GLY A 28 -6.86 6.05 3.91
N GLY A 29 -5.64 6.23 4.46
CA GLY A 29 -5.11 5.41 5.56
C GLY A 29 -4.26 4.21 5.11
N LYS A 30 -3.97 4.04 3.81
CA LYS A 30 -3.19 2.91 3.26
C LYS A 30 -1.83 2.72 3.96
N THR A 31 -1.04 3.79 4.02
CA THR A 31 0.29 3.78 4.67
C THR A 31 0.18 3.48 6.18
N THR A 32 -0.87 4.00 6.84
CA THR A 32 -1.13 3.71 8.26
C THR A 32 -1.45 2.23 8.46
N PHE A 33 -2.21 1.63 7.55
CA PHE A 33 -2.52 0.19 7.56
C PHE A 33 -1.23 -0.66 7.41
N ALA A 34 -0.36 -0.32 6.47
CA ALA A 34 0.90 -1.02 6.28
C ALA A 34 1.81 -0.92 7.52
N ARG A 35 1.86 0.27 8.15
CA ARG A 35 2.58 0.46 9.41
C ARG A 35 1.98 -0.36 10.55
N MET A 36 0.65 -0.36 10.67
CA MET A 36 -0.05 -1.19 11.66
C MET A 36 0.31 -2.67 11.51
N PHE A 37 0.27 -3.20 10.28
CA PHE A 37 0.64 -4.58 10.01
C PHE A 37 2.05 -4.90 10.52
N GLY A 38 3.04 -4.06 10.20
CA GLY A 38 4.42 -4.26 10.67
C GLY A 38 4.57 -4.11 12.18
N GLN A 39 3.92 -3.11 12.78
CA GLN A 39 3.98 -2.87 14.22
C GLN A 39 3.38 -4.02 15.04
N LEU A 40 2.26 -4.61 14.60
CA LEU A 40 1.64 -5.75 15.27
C LEU A 40 2.60 -6.96 15.27
N HIS A 41 3.22 -7.29 14.15
CA HIS A 41 4.19 -8.37 14.07
C HIS A 41 5.47 -8.09 14.87
N TYR A 42 5.93 -6.84 14.89
CA TYR A 42 7.07 -6.42 15.69
C TYR A 42 6.80 -6.56 17.19
N LEU A 43 5.66 -6.08 17.69
CA LEU A 43 5.26 -6.25 19.08
C LEU A 43 5.12 -7.72 19.45
N ALA A 44 4.50 -8.52 18.59
CA ALA A 44 4.37 -9.96 18.80
C ALA A 44 5.73 -10.67 18.86
N SER A 45 6.71 -10.26 18.02
CA SER A 45 8.07 -10.84 18.06
C SER A 45 8.83 -10.54 19.36
N LEU A 46 8.45 -9.48 20.07
CA LEU A 46 8.96 -9.13 21.39
C LEU A 46 8.19 -9.83 22.54
N GLY A 47 7.18 -10.65 22.22
CA GLY A 47 6.32 -11.28 23.22
C GLY A 47 5.36 -10.31 23.92
N LEU A 48 5.12 -9.13 23.33
CA LEU A 48 4.22 -8.12 23.88
C LEU A 48 2.78 -8.31 23.39
N GLU A 49 1.82 -7.84 24.19
CA GLU A 49 0.44 -7.72 23.77
C GLU A 49 0.31 -6.77 22.57
N VAL A 50 -0.57 -7.14 21.63
CA VAL A 50 -0.84 -6.32 20.44
C VAL A 50 -2.19 -5.61 20.56
N PRO A 51 -2.32 -4.38 20.07
CA PRO A 51 -3.59 -3.67 20.03
C PRO A 51 -4.64 -4.42 19.20
N GLY A 52 -5.75 -4.79 19.81
CA GLY A 52 -6.83 -5.50 19.14
C GLY A 52 -7.65 -6.36 20.08
N THR A 53 -8.74 -6.94 19.58
CA THR A 53 -9.61 -7.86 20.34
C THR A 53 -9.22 -9.32 20.15
N LYS A 54 -8.56 -9.63 19.03
CA LYS A 54 -8.07 -10.97 18.72
C LYS A 54 -6.90 -10.85 17.73
N ALA A 55 -5.81 -11.56 17.98
CA ALA A 55 -4.68 -11.64 17.06
C ALA A 55 -4.13 -13.07 17.01
N GLN A 56 -3.77 -13.49 15.79
CA GLN A 56 -2.98 -14.67 15.51
C GLN A 56 -1.95 -14.24 14.46
N LEU A 57 -0.70 -14.14 14.86
CA LEU A 57 0.35 -13.56 14.05
C LEU A 57 1.50 -14.55 13.88
N LYS A 58 2.10 -14.58 12.68
CA LYS A 58 3.36 -15.29 12.45
C LYS A 58 4.48 -14.45 13.08
N ILE A 59 5.36 -15.10 13.82
CA ILE A 59 6.58 -14.46 14.33
C ILE A 59 7.62 -14.47 13.20
N PRO A 60 8.04 -13.30 12.67
CA PRO A 60 8.99 -13.24 11.59
C PRO A 60 10.43 -13.38 12.08
N ASP A 61 11.31 -13.89 11.21
CA ASP A 61 12.77 -13.82 11.41
C ASP A 61 13.28 -12.37 11.21
N ARG A 62 12.71 -11.66 10.24
CA ARG A 62 13.02 -10.25 9.92
C ARG A 62 11.79 -9.53 9.40
N ILE A 63 11.76 -8.21 9.63
CA ILE A 63 10.77 -7.31 9.04
C ILE A 63 11.51 -6.32 8.15
N PHE A 64 11.31 -6.45 6.84
CA PHE A 64 11.83 -5.52 5.86
C PHE A 64 10.79 -4.47 5.51
N THR A 65 11.24 -3.23 5.38
CA THR A 65 10.35 -2.12 5.03
C THR A 65 10.91 -1.28 3.91
N HIS A 66 10.09 -0.97 2.94
CA HIS A 66 10.34 0.04 1.93
C HIS A 66 9.27 1.12 2.06
N PHE A 67 9.63 2.26 2.63
CA PHE A 67 8.80 3.47 2.66
C PHE A 67 9.52 4.57 1.89
N GLU A 68 8.75 5.41 1.21
CA GLU A 68 9.29 6.60 0.55
C GLU A 68 10.08 7.44 1.58
N ARG A 69 11.28 7.86 1.19
CA ARG A 69 12.12 8.78 1.97
C ARG A 69 12.12 10.13 1.31
N GLU A 70 12.26 11.18 2.10
CA GLU A 70 12.59 12.51 1.59
C GLU A 70 13.92 12.44 0.81
N GLU A 71 14.00 13.18 -0.30
CA GLU A 71 15.20 13.22 -1.12
C GLU A 71 16.35 13.81 -0.29
N ASN A 72 17.37 13.02 -0.06
CA ASN A 72 18.60 13.50 0.53
C ASN A 72 19.48 14.02 -0.61
N VAL A 73 19.79 15.30 -0.59
CA VAL A 73 20.62 16.01 -1.59
C VAL A 73 22.03 15.38 -1.72
N GLU A 74 22.44 14.58 -0.75
CA GLU A 74 23.74 13.90 -0.72
C GLU A 74 23.81 12.57 -1.47
N THR A 75 22.69 12.03 -1.96
CA THR A 75 22.73 10.76 -2.70
C THR A 75 23.07 11.02 -4.17
N LEU A 76 24.21 10.51 -4.62
CA LEU A 76 24.66 10.48 -6.02
C LEU A 76 23.70 9.72 -6.96
N TYR A 77 22.68 9.05 -6.42
CA TYR A 77 21.73 8.23 -7.15
C TYR A 77 20.36 8.91 -7.22
N GLY A 78 19.75 8.88 -8.39
CA GLY A 78 18.35 9.29 -8.54
C GLY A 78 17.41 8.40 -7.70
N LYS A 79 16.21 8.91 -7.34
CA LYS A 79 15.22 8.24 -6.50
C LYS A 79 14.93 6.80 -6.95
N LEU A 80 14.70 6.59 -8.24
CA LEU A 80 14.42 5.26 -8.79
C LEU A 80 15.55 4.28 -8.54
N GLN A 81 16.80 4.69 -8.75
CA GLN A 81 17.97 3.82 -8.53
C GLN A 81 18.12 3.46 -7.06
N SER A 82 17.94 4.41 -6.16
CA SER A 82 17.97 4.16 -4.71
C SER A 82 16.88 3.20 -4.27
N ASP A 83 15.67 3.35 -4.80
CA ASP A 83 14.54 2.46 -4.53
C ASP A 83 14.83 1.03 -5.02
N LEU A 84 15.37 0.88 -6.24
CA LEU A 84 15.72 -0.42 -6.80
C LEU A 84 16.84 -1.13 -6.03
N LEU A 85 17.89 -0.40 -5.62
CA LEU A 85 18.98 -0.96 -4.81
C LEU A 85 18.47 -1.47 -3.47
N ARG A 86 17.61 -0.69 -2.82
CA ARG A 86 16.99 -1.10 -1.55
C ARG A 86 16.07 -2.30 -1.73
N MET A 87 15.29 -2.34 -2.80
CA MET A 87 14.44 -3.50 -3.08
C MET A 87 15.27 -4.74 -3.34
N LYS A 88 16.38 -4.61 -4.10
CA LYS A 88 17.34 -5.70 -4.31
C LYS A 88 17.87 -6.23 -2.97
N GLU A 89 18.31 -5.35 -2.07
CA GLU A 89 18.77 -5.73 -0.72
C GLU A 89 17.70 -6.52 0.05
N ILE A 90 16.43 -6.08 -0.02
CA ILE A 90 15.32 -6.80 0.62
C ILE A 90 15.18 -8.19 0.03
N LEU A 91 15.13 -8.31 -1.30
CA LEU A 91 14.91 -9.59 -1.99
C LEU A 91 16.08 -10.57 -1.79
N ASP A 92 17.32 -10.06 -1.72
CA ASP A 92 18.51 -10.88 -1.49
C ASP A 92 18.57 -11.45 -0.05
N ASN A 93 17.90 -10.82 0.90
CA ASN A 93 17.97 -11.19 2.34
C ASN A 93 16.66 -11.72 2.93
N ALA A 94 15.54 -11.56 2.24
CA ALA A 94 14.25 -12.05 2.72
C ALA A 94 14.19 -13.58 2.64
N THR A 95 13.52 -14.20 3.60
CA THR A 95 13.23 -15.63 3.67
C THR A 95 11.72 -15.88 3.65
N LYS A 96 11.31 -17.13 3.59
CA LYS A 96 9.89 -17.51 3.74
C LYS A 96 9.29 -17.08 5.09
N ASP A 97 10.13 -16.87 6.09
CA ASP A 97 9.72 -16.49 7.43
C ASP A 97 9.78 -14.98 7.66
N SER A 98 10.24 -14.22 6.66
CA SER A 98 10.30 -12.77 6.71
C SER A 98 8.93 -12.12 6.45
N ILE A 99 8.82 -10.85 6.87
CA ILE A 99 7.74 -9.94 6.52
C ILE A 99 8.30 -8.82 5.67
N VAL A 100 7.63 -8.52 4.54
CA VAL A 100 8.02 -7.45 3.63
C VAL A 100 6.89 -6.42 3.52
N ILE A 101 7.20 -5.16 3.83
CA ILE A 101 6.25 -4.05 3.77
C ILE A 101 6.74 -3.04 2.74
N ILE A 102 5.94 -2.83 1.69
CA ILE A 102 6.26 -1.94 0.58
C ILE A 102 5.21 -0.84 0.51
N ASN A 103 5.63 0.42 0.52
CA ASN A 103 4.74 1.56 0.42
C ASN A 103 5.14 2.46 -0.76
N GLU A 104 4.27 2.52 -1.77
CA GLU A 104 4.37 3.41 -2.93
C GLU A 104 5.71 3.28 -3.70
N PHE A 105 6.23 2.06 -3.79
CA PHE A 105 7.41 1.73 -4.59
C PHE A 105 7.17 2.01 -6.08
N LEU A 106 8.19 2.47 -6.79
CA LEU A 106 8.16 2.84 -8.22
C LEU A 106 7.29 4.07 -8.55
N SER A 107 7.06 4.97 -7.60
CA SER A 107 6.30 6.21 -7.84
C SER A 107 7.02 7.21 -8.78
N SER A 108 8.33 7.03 -8.99
CA SER A 108 9.20 7.92 -9.79
C SER A 108 9.50 7.41 -11.21
N THR A 109 8.78 6.42 -11.72
CA THR A 109 8.98 5.88 -13.07
C THR A 109 7.67 5.86 -13.88
N SER A 110 7.74 5.42 -15.15
CA SER A 110 6.54 5.27 -15.98
C SER A 110 5.63 4.18 -15.42
N LEU A 111 4.30 4.33 -15.59
CA LEU A 111 3.33 3.31 -15.15
C LEU A 111 3.63 1.94 -15.76
N ARG A 112 4.05 1.92 -17.04
CA ARG A 112 4.39 0.68 -17.77
C ARG A 112 5.57 -0.04 -17.11
N ASP A 113 6.63 0.68 -16.80
CA ASP A 113 7.83 0.12 -16.15
C ASP A 113 7.52 -0.30 -14.73
N ALA A 114 6.73 0.50 -14.00
CA ALA A 114 6.28 0.17 -12.66
C ALA A 114 5.48 -1.15 -12.61
N ILE A 115 4.59 -1.37 -13.58
CA ILE A 115 3.83 -2.62 -13.70
C ILE A 115 4.77 -3.79 -14.00
N LEU A 116 5.70 -3.63 -14.95
CA LEU A 116 6.63 -4.70 -15.35
C LEU A 116 7.53 -5.11 -14.19
N ILE A 117 8.21 -4.17 -13.57
CA ILE A 117 9.13 -4.40 -12.45
C ILE A 117 8.36 -4.93 -11.23
N GLY A 118 7.21 -4.32 -10.93
CA GLY A 118 6.40 -4.73 -9.79
C GLY A 118 5.88 -6.16 -9.88
N LYS A 119 5.48 -6.62 -11.07
CA LYS A 119 5.09 -8.03 -11.30
C LYS A 119 6.27 -8.99 -11.08
N GLN A 120 7.48 -8.63 -11.50
CA GLN A 120 8.68 -9.45 -11.25
C GLN A 120 8.97 -9.56 -9.74
N ILE A 121 8.83 -8.46 -9.01
CA ILE A 121 9.01 -8.45 -7.55
C ILE A 121 7.92 -9.30 -6.87
N LEU A 122 6.65 -9.18 -7.27
CA LEU A 122 5.56 -10.02 -6.76
C LEU A 122 5.82 -11.51 -7.03
N GLU A 123 6.34 -11.84 -8.21
CA GLU A 123 6.71 -13.21 -8.56
C GLU A 123 7.77 -13.76 -7.59
N ILE A 124 8.80 -12.99 -7.29
CA ILE A 124 9.85 -13.38 -6.33
C ILE A 124 9.26 -13.57 -4.93
N LEU A 125 8.50 -12.58 -4.43
CA LEU A 125 7.91 -12.62 -3.09
C LEU A 125 6.92 -13.78 -2.92
N THR A 126 6.09 -14.04 -3.94
CA THR A 126 5.13 -15.15 -3.91
C THR A 126 5.78 -16.52 -4.03
N LYS A 127 6.90 -16.65 -4.77
CA LYS A 127 7.72 -17.87 -4.81
C LYS A 127 8.45 -18.09 -3.48
N LEU A 128 8.96 -17.03 -2.87
CA LEU A 128 9.61 -17.08 -1.56
C LEU A 128 8.63 -17.46 -0.45
N ASP A 129 7.33 -17.27 -0.67
CA ASP A 129 6.25 -17.61 0.24
C ASP A 129 6.25 -16.80 1.55
N CYS A 130 6.85 -15.61 1.55
CA CYS A 130 6.89 -14.69 2.69
C CYS A 130 5.58 -13.90 2.82
N PHE A 131 5.29 -13.42 4.04
CA PHE A 131 4.15 -12.55 4.29
C PHE A 131 4.49 -11.08 3.99
N GLY A 132 3.51 -10.31 3.53
CA GLY A 132 3.75 -8.89 3.29
C GLY A 132 2.52 -8.05 3.05
N VAL A 133 2.78 -6.73 3.00
CA VAL A 133 1.80 -5.71 2.59
C VAL A 133 2.46 -4.83 1.53
N TRP A 134 1.77 -4.64 0.42
CA TRP A 134 2.17 -3.70 -0.63
C TRP A 134 1.09 -2.64 -0.83
N VAL A 135 1.40 -1.41 -0.45
CA VAL A 135 0.56 -0.22 -0.75
C VAL A 135 0.96 0.30 -2.12
N THR A 136 -0.01 0.40 -3.02
CA THR A 136 0.21 0.85 -4.39
C THR A 136 -1.04 1.52 -4.98
N PHE A 137 -0.86 2.25 -6.07
CA PHE A 137 -1.93 2.73 -6.94
C PHE A 137 -2.15 1.84 -8.17
N ILE A 138 -1.36 0.76 -8.32
CA ILE A 138 -1.45 -0.19 -9.45
C ILE A 138 -2.39 -1.33 -9.05
N ASP A 139 -3.61 -1.27 -9.56
CA ASP A 139 -4.66 -2.22 -9.22
C ASP A 139 -4.37 -3.65 -9.67
N GLU A 140 -3.64 -3.82 -10.77
CA GLU A 140 -3.29 -5.13 -11.34
C GLU A 140 -2.50 -6.02 -10.36
N PHE A 141 -1.81 -5.43 -9.40
CA PHE A 141 -1.06 -6.20 -8.40
C PHE A 141 -1.97 -6.93 -7.43
N SER A 142 -3.17 -6.41 -7.20
CA SER A 142 -4.14 -6.98 -6.27
C SER A 142 -4.73 -8.32 -6.73
N SER A 143 -4.68 -8.59 -8.03
CA SER A 143 -5.17 -9.82 -8.66
C SER A 143 -4.06 -10.61 -9.36
N TYR A 144 -2.79 -10.40 -8.94
CA TYR A 144 -1.64 -11.01 -9.59
C TYR A 144 -1.65 -12.55 -9.51
N SER A 145 -1.99 -13.11 -8.36
CA SER A 145 -2.05 -14.56 -8.14
C SER A 145 -2.97 -14.91 -6.96
N GLU A 146 -3.23 -16.19 -6.73
CA GLU A 146 -3.94 -16.67 -5.55
C GLU A 146 -3.26 -16.34 -4.22
N LYS A 147 -1.96 -16.00 -4.25
CA LYS A 147 -1.19 -15.56 -3.08
C LYS A 147 -1.34 -14.07 -2.79
N THR A 148 -2.00 -13.30 -3.65
CA THR A 148 -2.26 -11.87 -3.46
C THR A 148 -3.69 -11.63 -3.01
N VAL A 149 -3.88 -10.72 -2.04
CA VAL A 149 -5.18 -10.36 -1.48
C VAL A 149 -5.43 -8.88 -1.71
N SER A 150 -6.52 -8.57 -2.38
CA SER A 150 -6.94 -7.18 -2.58
C SER A 150 -7.60 -6.61 -1.33
N MET A 151 -7.08 -5.49 -0.84
CA MET A 151 -7.72 -4.66 0.16
C MET A 151 -7.80 -3.21 -0.33
N VAL A 152 -8.94 -2.59 -0.19
CA VAL A 152 -9.21 -1.27 -0.78
C VAL A 152 -9.58 -0.27 0.30
N SER A 153 -8.89 0.88 0.29
CA SER A 153 -9.28 2.04 1.10
C SER A 153 -10.56 2.67 0.54
N THR A 154 -11.56 2.86 1.39
CA THR A 154 -12.90 3.27 0.96
C THR A 154 -13.16 4.76 1.15
N VAL A 155 -14.10 5.28 0.38
CA VAL A 155 -14.67 6.62 0.49
C VAL A 155 -16.11 6.53 0.96
N ASP A 156 -16.67 7.66 1.40
CA ASP A 156 -18.09 7.77 1.70
C ASP A 156 -18.89 7.63 0.39
N PRO A 157 -19.85 6.71 0.29
CA PRO A 157 -20.66 6.54 -0.91
C PRO A 157 -21.44 7.80 -1.32
N ALA A 158 -21.80 8.65 -0.36
CA ALA A 158 -22.52 9.90 -0.61
C ALA A 158 -21.58 11.08 -0.97
N ASP A 159 -20.31 10.99 -0.60
CA ASP A 159 -19.29 12.02 -0.88
C ASP A 159 -17.93 11.35 -1.17
N PRO A 160 -17.60 11.07 -2.43
CA PRO A 160 -16.33 10.41 -2.80
C PRO A 160 -15.07 11.18 -2.41
N VAL A 161 -15.16 12.45 -2.04
CA VAL A 161 -14.04 13.24 -1.52
C VAL A 161 -13.73 12.89 -0.07
N LYS A 162 -14.74 12.44 0.69
CA LYS A 162 -14.63 12.13 2.10
C LYS A 162 -14.06 10.71 2.32
N ARG A 163 -12.95 10.63 3.03
CA ARG A 163 -12.28 9.37 3.38
C ARG A 163 -12.93 8.73 4.59
N THR A 164 -13.22 7.43 4.50
CA THR A 164 -13.73 6.66 5.63
C THR A 164 -12.60 6.16 6.54
N PHE A 165 -11.36 6.10 6.03
CA PHE A 165 -10.21 5.45 6.65
C PHE A 165 -10.41 3.95 6.90
N LYS A 166 -11.47 3.37 6.34
CA LYS A 166 -11.74 1.93 6.39
C LYS A 166 -11.09 1.27 5.17
N ILE A 167 -10.34 0.20 5.44
CA ILE A 167 -9.70 -0.63 4.42
C ILE A 167 -10.38 -1.98 4.47
N VAL A 168 -11.01 -2.36 3.37
CA VAL A 168 -11.85 -3.57 3.30
C VAL A 168 -11.34 -4.53 2.25
N ARG A 169 -11.50 -5.81 2.51
CA ARG A 169 -11.18 -6.86 1.56
C ARG A 169 -12.23 -6.90 0.46
N LYS A 170 -11.89 -6.43 -0.71
CA LYS A 170 -12.71 -6.47 -1.93
C LYS A 170 -11.79 -6.38 -3.15
N PRO A 171 -12.25 -6.76 -4.36
CA PRO A 171 -11.53 -6.46 -5.59
C PRO A 171 -11.27 -4.96 -5.71
N SER A 172 -10.15 -4.57 -6.32
CA SER A 172 -9.91 -3.16 -6.65
C SER A 172 -10.95 -2.70 -7.66
N ASP A 173 -11.43 -1.47 -7.51
CA ASP A 173 -12.51 -0.91 -8.31
C ASP A 173 -12.02 -0.05 -9.47
N GLY A 174 -10.70 0.18 -9.58
CA GLY A 174 -10.09 0.98 -10.65
C GLY A 174 -10.56 2.44 -10.66
N LEU A 175 -11.23 2.92 -9.61
CA LEU A 175 -11.86 4.23 -9.61
C LEU A 175 -10.83 5.36 -9.57
N ALA A 176 -10.99 6.31 -10.50
CA ALA A 176 -10.16 7.50 -10.59
C ALA A 176 -10.61 8.58 -9.60
N TYR A 177 -10.34 8.38 -8.31
CA TYR A 177 -10.73 9.33 -7.24
C TYR A 177 -10.20 10.76 -7.42
N ALA A 178 -9.13 10.94 -8.19
CA ALA A 178 -8.57 12.26 -8.49
C ALA A 178 -9.54 13.14 -9.29
N ILE A 179 -10.40 12.57 -10.12
CA ILE A 179 -11.40 13.29 -10.91
C ILE A 179 -12.38 14.03 -9.99
N HIS A 180 -12.88 13.40 -8.94
CA HIS A 180 -13.79 14.04 -7.99
C HIS A 180 -13.15 15.22 -7.23
N ILE A 181 -11.83 15.14 -6.99
CA ILE A 181 -11.10 16.26 -6.41
C ILE A 181 -10.97 17.38 -7.44
N ALA A 182 -10.66 17.06 -8.70
CA ALA A 182 -10.58 18.04 -9.77
C ALA A 182 -11.93 18.74 -10.00
N GLU A 183 -13.04 18.02 -9.98
CA GLU A 183 -14.41 18.56 -10.01
C GLU A 183 -14.65 19.56 -8.88
N LYS A 184 -14.32 19.18 -7.65
CA LYS A 184 -14.48 20.03 -6.46
C LYS A 184 -13.73 21.36 -6.58
N TYR A 185 -12.58 21.37 -7.23
CA TYR A 185 -11.76 22.58 -7.45
C TYR A 185 -12.01 23.26 -8.80
N GLY A 186 -13.00 22.81 -9.57
CA GLY A 186 -13.32 23.38 -10.88
C GLY A 186 -12.22 23.23 -11.92
N LEU A 187 -11.47 22.11 -11.86
CA LEU A 187 -10.36 21.78 -12.75
C LEU A 187 -10.74 20.75 -13.83
N THR A 188 -12.04 20.54 -14.06
CA THR A 188 -12.50 19.71 -15.17
C THR A 188 -12.59 20.49 -16.46
N TYR A 189 -12.53 19.79 -17.59
CA TYR A 189 -12.60 20.42 -18.92
C TYR A 189 -13.83 21.32 -19.07
N GLU A 190 -15.01 20.86 -18.62
CA GLU A 190 -16.26 21.61 -18.73
C GLU A 190 -16.20 22.93 -17.94
N THR A 191 -15.76 22.87 -16.69
CA THR A 191 -15.65 24.05 -15.82
C THR A 191 -14.61 25.05 -16.35
N LEU A 192 -13.48 24.56 -16.86
CA LEU A 192 -12.45 25.42 -17.44
C LEU A 192 -12.91 26.07 -18.75
N LYS A 193 -13.64 25.33 -19.59
CA LYS A 193 -14.22 25.83 -20.83
C LYS A 193 -15.24 26.95 -20.62
N GLU A 194 -16.06 26.85 -19.56
CA GLU A 194 -17.00 27.91 -19.18
C GLU A 194 -16.27 29.20 -18.75
N ARG A 195 -15.19 29.06 -17.98
CA ARG A 195 -14.35 30.21 -17.56
C ARG A 195 -13.65 30.94 -18.69
N ILE A 196 -13.29 30.25 -19.78
CA ILE A 196 -12.61 30.83 -20.94
C ILE A 196 -13.61 31.54 -21.87
N LYS A 197 -14.91 31.18 -21.81
CA LYS A 197 -15.95 31.77 -22.63
C LYS A 197 -16.58 33.03 -21.98
N SER A 198 -16.29 33.29 -20.72
CA SER A 198 -16.66 34.51 -19.99
C SER A 198 -15.52 35.52 -19.98
#